data_84999e470c649ed63c0058507e865a1b
#
_entry.id   84999e470c649ed63c0058507e865a1b
#
_cell.length_a   1.000
_cell.length_b   1.000
_cell.length_c   1.000
_cell.angle_alpha   90.00
_cell.angle_beta   90.00
_cell.angle_gamma   90.00
#
_symmetry.space_group_name_H-M   'P 1'
#
loop_
_entity.id
_entity.type
_entity.pdbx_description
1 polymer ?
#
loop_
_entity_poly.entity_id
_entity_poly.type
_entity_poly.pdbx_seq_one_letter_code
_entity_poly.pdbx_strand_id
1 'polypeptide(L)'
;MPAGSPGPWQGRLSEGCSALWRGVARLHYRPVMKISDVLRNKGEGVVTIRPDDTVAHLLEVLNERGIGAVVVSTDGSEVAGIVSERDVVRHLHRAGAEVISGPVSAIMTRDVTTAGRDDDLEGIARTMTEKRIRHMPVVVDGALHSIVSIGDVVKLRIDNLQSERDQLVGYIQQ
;
A
#
# COMPACT_ATOMS: atom_id res chain seq x y z
N MET A 1 -38.13 3.59 -57.48
CA MET A 1 -36.73 3.57 -57.03
C MET A 1 -36.49 2.22 -56.37
N PRO A 2 -35.76 1.28 -56.95
CA PRO A 2 -35.48 -0.03 -56.31
C PRO A 2 -34.32 0.08 -55.34
N ALA A 3 -34.47 -0.62 -54.22
CA ALA A 3 -33.47 -0.76 -53.15
C ALA A 3 -32.22 -1.47 -53.66
N GLY A 4 -31.05 -0.88 -53.34
CA GLY A 4 -29.75 -1.43 -53.72
C GLY A 4 -29.43 -2.74 -53.04
N SER A 5 -28.87 -3.67 -53.79
CA SER A 5 -28.41 -4.97 -53.36
C SER A 5 -27.27 -4.89 -52.38
N PRO A 6 -27.21 -5.70 -51.31
CA PRO A 6 -26.07 -5.75 -50.42
C PRO A 6 -24.85 -6.33 -51.14
N GLY A 7 -23.68 -5.69 -50.98
CA GLY A 7 -22.42 -6.09 -51.59
C GLY A 7 -21.84 -7.38 -51.00
N PRO A 8 -20.82 -8.00 -51.65
CA PRO A 8 -20.37 -9.35 -51.46
C PRO A 8 -19.46 -9.62 -50.24
N TRP A 9 -19.48 -8.82 -49.20
CA TRP A 9 -18.59 -8.94 -48.06
C TRP A 9 -19.22 -9.43 -46.75
N GLN A 10 -20.42 -10.07 -46.85
CA GLN A 10 -20.95 -10.85 -45.71
C GLN A 10 -20.41 -12.29 -45.73
N GLY A 11 -19.08 -12.42 -45.79
CA GLY A 11 -18.37 -13.68 -45.63
C GLY A 11 -18.14 -14.03 -44.18
N ARG A 12 -18.79 -15.11 -43.72
CA ARG A 12 -18.53 -15.93 -42.54
C ARG A 12 -17.27 -15.55 -41.74
N LEU A 13 -17.42 -14.83 -40.65
CA LEU A 13 -16.45 -14.89 -39.57
C LEU A 13 -16.50 -16.29 -39.00
N SER A 14 -15.52 -17.11 -39.34
CA SER A 14 -15.40 -18.47 -38.86
C SER A 14 -15.27 -18.48 -37.33
N GLU A 15 -15.89 -19.47 -36.68
CA GLU A 15 -15.91 -19.67 -35.22
C GLU A 15 -14.51 -19.63 -34.56
N GLY A 16 -13.44 -19.83 -35.33
CA GLY A 16 -12.05 -19.72 -34.89
C GLY A 16 -11.60 -18.31 -34.46
N CYS A 17 -12.15 -17.22 -35.05
CA CYS A 17 -11.82 -15.84 -34.63
C CYS A 17 -12.36 -15.47 -33.27
N SER A 18 -13.51 -16.01 -32.87
CA SER A 18 -14.12 -15.72 -31.57
C SER A 18 -13.37 -16.31 -30.37
N ALA A 19 -12.64 -17.41 -30.61
CA ALA A 19 -11.81 -18.04 -29.56
C ALA A 19 -10.50 -17.26 -29.32
N LEU A 20 -9.87 -16.76 -30.39
CA LEU A 20 -8.68 -15.92 -30.28
C LEU A 20 -8.97 -14.60 -29.59
N TRP A 21 -10.10 -13.94 -29.89
CA TRP A 21 -10.52 -12.70 -29.23
C TRP A 21 -10.83 -12.90 -27.74
N ARG A 22 -11.39 -14.05 -27.34
CA ARG A 22 -11.61 -14.39 -25.93
C ARG A 22 -10.31 -14.63 -25.18
N GLY A 23 -9.26 -15.13 -25.84
CA GLY A 23 -7.92 -15.27 -25.27
C GLY A 23 -7.23 -13.92 -25.03
N VAL A 24 -7.29 -13.02 -26.01
CA VAL A 24 -6.68 -11.68 -25.94
C VAL A 24 -7.38 -10.79 -24.94
N ALA A 25 -8.71 -10.88 -24.79
CA ALA A 25 -9.46 -10.10 -23.80
C ALA A 25 -9.09 -10.47 -22.34
N ARG A 26 -8.66 -11.70 -22.09
CA ARG A 26 -8.14 -12.09 -20.76
C ARG A 26 -6.75 -11.53 -20.45
N LEU A 27 -5.97 -11.20 -21.47
CA LEU A 27 -4.60 -10.67 -21.28
C LEU A 27 -4.58 -9.22 -20.78
N HIS A 28 -5.69 -8.49 -20.86
CA HIS A 28 -5.76 -7.08 -20.47
C HIS A 28 -6.45 -6.81 -19.12
N TYR A 29 -6.98 -7.84 -18.46
CA TYR A 29 -7.52 -7.69 -17.12
C TYR A 29 -6.36 -7.79 -16.11
N ARG A 30 -5.69 -6.67 -15.87
CA ARG A 30 -4.79 -6.52 -14.73
C ARG A 30 -5.65 -6.40 -13.48
N PRO A 31 -5.65 -7.36 -12.57
CA PRO A 31 -6.35 -7.19 -11.31
C PRO A 31 -5.73 -5.98 -10.59
N VAL A 32 -6.56 -5.00 -10.27
CA VAL A 32 -6.13 -3.84 -9.47
C VAL A 32 -5.72 -4.39 -8.10
N MET A 33 -4.44 -4.25 -7.77
CA MET A 33 -3.93 -4.63 -6.45
C MET A 33 -4.45 -3.68 -5.39
N LYS A 34 -4.96 -4.23 -4.31
CA LYS A 34 -5.53 -3.48 -3.21
C LYS A 34 -4.67 -3.59 -1.95
N ILE A 35 -4.89 -2.69 -1.01
CA ILE A 35 -4.30 -2.78 0.34
C ILE A 35 -4.65 -4.11 1.02
N SER A 36 -5.86 -4.65 0.78
CA SER A 36 -6.26 -5.97 1.27
C SER A 36 -5.30 -7.11 0.86
N ASP A 37 -4.61 -6.98 -0.28
CA ASP A 37 -3.66 -7.99 -0.74
C ASP A 37 -2.35 -7.93 0.07
N VAL A 38 -1.93 -6.73 0.49
CA VAL A 38 -0.82 -6.53 1.43
C VAL A 38 -1.16 -7.10 2.80
N LEU A 39 -2.37 -6.82 3.29
CA LEU A 39 -2.82 -7.23 4.62
C LEU A 39 -2.90 -8.75 4.79
N ARG A 40 -3.23 -9.51 3.72
CA ARG A 40 -3.24 -10.98 3.78
C ARG A 40 -1.89 -11.59 4.14
N ASN A 41 -0.80 -10.92 3.77
CA ASN A 41 0.56 -11.39 4.01
C ASN A 41 1.19 -10.81 5.28
N LYS A 42 0.51 -9.85 5.90
CA LYS A 42 0.96 -9.15 7.11
C LYS A 42 0.05 -9.57 8.26
N GLY A 43 0.61 -10.23 9.26
CA GLY A 43 -0.14 -10.68 10.44
C GLY A 43 -0.95 -9.55 11.09
N GLU A 44 -1.96 -9.92 11.84
CA GLU A 44 -2.77 -8.98 12.63
C GLU A 44 -1.97 -8.39 13.78
N GLY A 45 -2.13 -7.09 14.01
CA GLY A 45 -1.54 -6.35 15.13
C GLY A 45 -0.66 -5.19 14.69
N VAL A 46 -0.97 -4.02 15.21
CA VAL A 46 -0.18 -2.79 15.03
C VAL A 46 0.48 -2.44 16.35
N VAL A 47 1.79 -2.22 16.29
CA VAL A 47 2.50 -1.64 17.43
C VAL A 47 2.09 -0.19 17.55
N THR A 48 1.58 0.21 18.70
CA THR A 48 1.20 1.59 19.01
C THR A 48 1.98 2.10 20.20
N ILE A 49 2.09 3.42 20.32
CA ILE A 49 2.69 4.10 21.47
C ILE A 49 1.74 5.21 21.93
N ARG A 50 1.76 5.53 23.21
CA ARG A 50 0.91 6.59 23.75
C ARG A 50 1.50 7.97 23.48
N PRO A 51 0.66 9.03 23.35
CA PRO A 51 1.14 10.41 23.14
C PRO A 51 2.02 10.93 24.30
N ASP A 52 1.78 10.45 25.51
CA ASP A 52 2.46 10.82 26.74
C ASP A 52 3.72 9.97 27.06
N ASP A 53 3.97 8.90 26.31
CA ASP A 53 5.21 8.15 26.40
C ASP A 53 6.42 9.00 26.00
N THR A 54 7.59 8.67 26.53
CA THR A 54 8.82 9.39 26.20
C THR A 54 9.39 8.99 24.84
N VAL A 55 10.16 9.89 24.24
CA VAL A 55 10.91 9.57 23.01
C VAL A 55 11.96 8.48 23.28
N ALA A 56 12.50 8.38 24.51
CA ALA A 56 13.38 7.27 24.90
C ALA A 56 12.66 5.92 24.74
N HIS A 57 11.43 5.78 25.26
CA HIS A 57 10.63 4.56 25.13
C HIS A 57 10.25 4.29 23.65
N LEU A 58 9.96 5.34 22.87
CA LEU A 58 9.76 5.19 21.42
C LEU A 58 10.96 4.54 20.76
N LEU A 59 12.20 4.97 21.08
CA LEU A 59 13.42 4.41 20.49
C LEU A 59 13.63 2.93 20.87
N GLU A 60 13.28 2.55 22.10
CA GLU A 60 13.30 1.15 22.55
C GLU A 60 12.33 0.33 21.70
N VAL A 61 11.07 0.76 21.56
CA VAL A 61 10.05 0.07 20.78
C VAL A 61 10.45 -0.07 19.31
N LEU A 62 10.98 0.98 18.68
CA LEU A 62 11.43 0.93 17.28
C LEU A 62 12.55 -0.10 17.10
N ASN A 63 13.54 -0.09 18.02
CA ASN A 63 14.68 -1.00 17.97
C ASN A 63 14.29 -2.46 18.23
N GLU A 64 13.53 -2.73 19.29
CA GLU A 64 13.12 -4.09 19.67
C GLU A 64 12.23 -4.75 18.61
N ARG A 65 11.36 -3.97 17.98
CA ARG A 65 10.44 -4.47 16.94
C ARG A 65 11.04 -4.45 15.53
N GLY A 66 12.22 -3.82 15.34
CA GLY A 66 12.86 -3.67 14.05
C GLY A 66 11.99 -2.88 13.04
N ILE A 67 11.29 -1.83 13.52
CA ILE A 67 10.37 -1.02 12.72
C ILE A 67 10.82 0.44 12.70
N GLY A 68 10.55 1.14 11.58
CA GLY A 68 10.98 2.53 11.37
C GLY A 68 9.92 3.59 11.70
N ALA A 69 8.71 3.18 12.06
CA ALA A 69 7.62 4.07 12.46
C ALA A 69 6.59 3.36 13.33
N VAL A 70 5.91 4.15 14.20
CA VAL A 70 4.87 3.67 15.12
C VAL A 70 3.68 4.61 15.03
N VAL A 71 2.48 4.04 15.09
CA VAL A 71 1.25 4.82 15.22
C VAL A 71 1.07 5.25 16.67
N VAL A 72 0.79 6.54 16.86
CA VAL A 72 0.48 7.10 18.17
C VAL A 72 -1.03 6.96 18.39
N SER A 73 -1.40 6.28 19.48
CA SER A 73 -2.79 6.03 19.83
C SER A 73 -2.97 6.07 21.35
N THR A 74 -4.12 6.49 21.81
CA THR A 74 -4.48 6.50 23.25
C THR A 74 -5.09 5.18 23.70
N ASP A 75 -5.83 4.52 22.81
CA ASP A 75 -6.62 3.31 23.08
C ASP A 75 -6.25 2.11 22.18
N GLY A 76 -5.28 2.29 21.26
CA GLY A 76 -4.87 1.28 20.30
C GLY A 76 -5.75 1.19 19.04
N SER A 77 -6.84 1.96 18.97
CA SER A 77 -7.80 1.92 17.87
C SER A 77 -7.87 3.23 17.08
N GLU A 78 -7.72 4.35 17.75
CA GLU A 78 -7.72 5.66 17.12
C GLU A 78 -6.31 6.07 16.68
N VAL A 79 -6.18 6.71 15.51
CA VAL A 79 -4.91 7.28 15.02
C VAL A 79 -4.78 8.73 15.50
N ALA A 80 -4.14 8.94 16.65
CA ALA A 80 -3.83 10.27 17.17
C ALA A 80 -2.64 10.93 16.44
N GLY A 81 -1.76 10.11 15.87
CA GLY A 81 -0.58 10.58 15.15
C GLY A 81 0.26 9.42 14.61
N ILE A 82 1.36 9.77 13.94
CA ILE A 82 2.42 8.84 13.56
C ILE A 82 3.77 9.46 13.88
N VAL A 83 4.72 8.64 14.30
CA VAL A 83 6.09 9.05 14.57
C VAL A 83 7.07 8.06 13.99
N SER A 84 8.17 8.55 13.43
CA SER A 84 9.21 7.75 12.78
C SER A 84 10.60 8.10 13.27
N GLU A 85 11.58 7.23 12.99
CA GLU A 85 13.00 7.51 13.23
C GLU A 85 13.44 8.87 12.66
N ARG A 86 12.90 9.25 11.48
CA ARG A 86 13.20 10.53 10.84
C ARG A 86 12.71 11.72 11.67
N ASP A 87 11.60 11.59 12.35
CA ASP A 87 11.05 12.64 13.18
C ASP A 87 11.92 12.83 14.43
N VAL A 88 12.39 11.75 15.02
CA VAL A 88 13.37 11.79 16.12
C VAL A 88 14.65 12.52 15.69
N VAL A 89 15.24 12.13 14.56
CA VAL A 89 16.47 12.76 14.04
C VAL A 89 16.27 14.26 13.78
N ARG A 90 15.12 14.64 13.18
CA ARG A 90 14.82 16.06 12.91
C ARG A 90 14.69 16.89 14.18
N HIS A 91 14.04 16.35 15.21
CA HIS A 91 13.85 17.06 16.46
C HIS A 91 15.12 17.11 17.30
N LEU A 92 15.93 16.04 17.31
CA LEU A 92 17.27 16.05 17.89
C LEU A 92 18.17 17.13 17.28
N HIS A 93 18.13 17.31 15.96
CA HIS A 93 18.90 18.36 15.28
C HIS A 93 18.45 19.76 15.70
N ARG A 94 17.15 19.96 15.95
CA ARG A 94 16.59 21.29 16.28
C ARG A 94 16.72 21.67 17.75
N ALA A 95 16.45 20.73 18.64
CA ALA A 95 16.29 20.97 20.07
C ALA A 95 17.34 20.25 20.95
N GLY A 96 18.25 19.45 20.34
CA GLY A 96 19.27 18.72 21.10
C GLY A 96 18.73 17.52 21.86
N ALA A 97 19.54 17.00 22.80
CA ALA A 97 19.25 15.74 23.51
C ALA A 97 18.04 15.79 24.45
N GLU A 98 17.56 16.96 24.81
CA GLU A 98 16.42 17.16 25.72
C GLU A 98 15.13 16.53 25.13
N VAL A 99 15.05 16.38 23.79
CA VAL A 99 13.95 15.71 23.09
C VAL A 99 13.73 14.28 23.60
N ILE A 100 14.78 13.57 23.98
CA ILE A 100 14.73 12.15 24.38
C ILE A 100 13.86 11.95 25.63
N SER A 101 13.88 12.88 26.57
CA SER A 101 13.04 12.84 27.77
C SER A 101 11.64 13.44 27.57
N GLY A 102 11.40 14.09 26.44
CA GLY A 102 10.12 14.70 26.10
C GLY A 102 9.07 13.67 25.65
N PRO A 103 7.78 14.08 25.60
CA PRO A 103 6.69 13.20 25.16
C PRO A 103 6.69 13.02 23.64
N VAL A 104 6.23 11.87 23.18
CA VAL A 104 6.05 11.54 21.76
C VAL A 104 5.13 12.55 21.07
N SER A 105 4.11 13.06 21.77
CA SER A 105 3.18 14.05 21.23
C SER A 105 3.84 15.38 20.81
N ALA A 106 5.06 15.67 21.29
CA ALA A 106 5.81 16.85 20.89
C ALA A 106 6.49 16.71 19.53
N ILE A 107 6.74 15.49 19.08
CA ILE A 107 7.48 15.20 17.84
C ILE A 107 6.66 14.48 16.77
N MET A 108 5.47 13.96 17.11
CA MET A 108 4.62 13.21 16.18
C MET A 108 4.00 14.11 15.10
N THR A 109 3.69 13.53 13.96
CA THR A 109 2.83 14.13 12.93
C THR A 109 1.38 13.82 13.28
N ARG A 110 0.54 14.86 13.43
CA ARG A 110 -0.89 14.74 13.79
C ARG A 110 -1.78 14.59 12.56
N ASP A 111 -1.48 15.32 11.49
CA ASP A 111 -2.20 15.21 10.21
C ASP A 111 -1.72 13.97 9.46
N VAL A 112 -2.29 12.82 9.81
CA VAL A 112 -1.88 11.50 9.30
C VAL A 112 -2.67 11.16 8.05
N THR A 113 -1.96 10.91 6.96
CA THR A 113 -2.56 10.32 5.76
C THR A 113 -2.77 8.82 6.01
N THR A 114 -4.01 8.37 5.94
CA THR A 114 -4.41 6.97 6.13
C THR A 114 -4.84 6.33 4.83
N ALA A 115 -4.86 5.01 4.79
CA ALA A 115 -5.39 4.19 3.70
C ALA A 115 -6.59 3.37 4.17
N GLY A 116 -7.51 3.09 3.26
CA GLY A 116 -8.57 2.12 3.44
C GLY A 116 -8.16 0.72 2.94
N ARG A 117 -8.90 -0.29 3.37
CA ARG A 117 -8.67 -1.69 2.96
C ARG A 117 -8.78 -1.91 1.45
N ASP A 118 -9.68 -1.19 0.80
CA ASP A 118 -10.01 -1.34 -0.62
C ASP A 118 -9.26 -0.37 -1.53
N ASP A 119 -8.39 0.47 -0.96
CA ASP A 119 -7.62 1.43 -1.72
C ASP A 119 -6.67 0.74 -2.70
N ASP A 120 -6.48 1.38 -3.85
CA ASP A 120 -5.55 0.94 -4.88
C ASP A 120 -4.09 1.10 -4.44
N LEU A 121 -3.33 0.03 -4.55
CA LEU A 121 -1.93 -0.01 -4.13
C LEU A 121 -1.04 0.96 -4.92
N GLU A 122 -1.32 1.17 -6.22
CA GLU A 122 -0.56 2.12 -7.04
C GLU A 122 -0.84 3.57 -6.62
N GLY A 123 -2.08 3.89 -6.28
CA GLY A 123 -2.47 5.18 -5.71
C GLY A 123 -1.79 5.46 -4.38
N ILE A 124 -1.72 4.45 -3.50
CA ILE A 124 -1.00 4.54 -2.23
C ILE A 124 0.51 4.75 -2.45
N ALA A 125 1.14 3.99 -3.37
CA ALA A 125 2.56 4.16 -3.71
C ALA A 125 2.86 5.57 -4.21
N ARG A 126 1.99 6.12 -5.06
CA ARG A 126 2.08 7.49 -5.56
C ARG A 126 1.99 8.50 -4.42
N THR A 127 0.97 8.37 -3.56
CA THR A 127 0.77 9.24 -2.39
C THR A 127 1.98 9.21 -1.45
N MET A 128 2.54 8.02 -1.17
CA MET A 128 3.76 7.89 -0.37
C MET A 128 4.94 8.63 -0.98
N THR A 129 5.08 8.56 -2.32
CA THR A 129 6.18 9.20 -3.05
C THR A 129 6.01 10.73 -3.06
N GLU A 130 4.83 11.22 -3.41
CA GLU A 130 4.53 12.66 -3.51
C GLU A 130 4.64 13.36 -2.14
N LYS A 131 4.08 12.75 -1.10
CA LYS A 131 4.14 13.28 0.27
C LYS A 131 5.44 12.95 1.00
N ARG A 132 6.35 12.16 0.38
CA ARG A 132 7.61 11.69 0.97
C ARG A 132 7.43 10.96 2.31
N ILE A 133 6.32 10.23 2.45
CA ILE A 133 6.01 9.36 3.59
C ILE A 133 6.30 7.91 3.20
N ARG A 134 6.76 7.09 4.15
CA ARG A 134 7.11 5.68 3.91
C ARG A 134 6.22 4.71 4.66
N HIS A 135 5.38 5.20 5.54
CA HIS A 135 4.45 4.42 6.34
C HIS A 135 3.09 5.09 6.32
N MET A 136 2.04 4.30 6.20
CA MET A 136 0.67 4.77 6.14
C MET A 136 -0.20 3.83 6.98
N PRO A 137 -0.86 4.34 8.04
CA PRO A 137 -1.82 3.55 8.79
C PRO A 137 -3.01 3.17 7.91
N VAL A 138 -3.48 1.94 8.07
CA VAL A 138 -4.70 1.44 7.42
C VAL A 138 -5.82 1.47 8.44
N VAL A 139 -6.90 2.17 8.08
CA VAL A 139 -8.08 2.32 8.91
C VAL A 139 -9.24 1.57 8.25
N VAL A 140 -9.93 0.76 9.03
CA VAL A 140 -11.11 0.00 8.60
C VAL A 140 -12.23 0.27 9.60
N ASP A 141 -13.39 0.65 9.11
CA ASP A 141 -14.55 0.99 9.95
C ASP A 141 -14.26 2.02 11.06
N GLY A 142 -13.36 2.97 10.75
CA GLY A 142 -12.95 4.02 11.68
C GLY A 142 -11.87 3.62 12.69
N ALA A 143 -11.44 2.35 12.72
CA ALA A 143 -10.44 1.84 13.64
C ALA A 143 -9.10 1.53 12.94
N LEU A 144 -7.99 1.72 13.65
CA LEU A 144 -6.66 1.32 13.21
C LEU A 144 -6.59 -0.20 13.07
N HIS A 145 -6.30 -0.66 11.86
CA HIS A 145 -6.24 -2.09 11.54
C HIS A 145 -4.81 -2.57 11.30
N SER A 146 -4.01 -1.78 10.59
CA SER A 146 -2.63 -2.13 10.23
C SER A 146 -1.80 -0.88 9.91
N ILE A 147 -0.53 -1.09 9.61
CA ILE A 147 0.36 -0.07 9.02
C ILE A 147 1.03 -0.67 7.79
N VAL A 148 1.00 0.03 6.66
CA VAL A 148 1.64 -0.38 5.41
C VAL A 148 2.87 0.47 5.18
N SER A 149 4.00 -0.16 4.85
CA SER A 149 5.24 0.51 4.48
C SER A 149 5.44 0.52 2.96
N ILE A 150 6.28 1.42 2.47
CA ILE A 150 6.69 1.41 1.05
C ILE A 150 7.39 0.09 0.68
N GLY A 151 8.05 -0.57 1.63
CA GLY A 151 8.66 -1.89 1.45
C GLY A 151 7.61 -2.97 1.17
N ASP A 152 6.47 -2.95 1.87
CA ASP A 152 5.36 -3.89 1.63
C ASP A 152 4.79 -3.71 0.22
N VAL A 153 4.63 -2.45 -0.22
CA VAL A 153 4.14 -2.10 -1.56
C VAL A 153 5.09 -2.60 -2.65
N VAL A 154 6.39 -2.34 -2.49
CA VAL A 154 7.43 -2.77 -3.45
C VAL A 154 7.51 -4.29 -3.52
N LYS A 155 7.50 -4.97 -2.36
CA LYS A 155 7.53 -6.44 -2.31
C LYS A 155 6.38 -7.05 -3.09
N LEU A 156 5.14 -6.64 -2.80
CA LEU A 156 3.97 -7.17 -3.49
C LEU A 156 4.03 -6.91 -5.00
N ARG A 157 4.55 -5.75 -5.41
CA ARG A 157 4.73 -5.42 -6.83
C ARG A 157 5.73 -6.33 -7.53
N ILE A 158 6.86 -6.62 -6.86
CA ILE A 158 7.88 -7.54 -7.38
C ILE A 158 7.29 -8.95 -7.51
N ASP A 159 6.62 -9.45 -6.48
CA ASP A 159 6.02 -10.79 -6.46
C ASP A 159 5.01 -10.96 -7.62
N ASN A 160 4.19 -9.92 -7.88
CA ASN A 160 3.25 -9.93 -9.01
C ASN A 160 3.95 -9.94 -10.37
N LEU A 161 4.97 -9.09 -10.56
CA LEU A 161 5.71 -9.06 -11.83
C LEU A 161 6.41 -10.39 -12.11
N GLN A 162 6.92 -11.06 -11.07
CA GLN A 162 7.51 -12.39 -11.20
C GLN A 162 6.46 -13.42 -11.61
N SER A 163 5.29 -13.40 -10.98
CA SER A 163 4.18 -14.30 -11.33
C SER A 163 3.69 -14.09 -12.77
N GLU A 164 3.52 -12.83 -13.21
CA GLU A 164 3.16 -12.50 -14.59
C GLU A 164 4.20 -13.03 -15.59
N ARG A 165 5.49 -12.82 -15.28
CA ARG A 165 6.59 -13.35 -16.11
C ARG A 165 6.53 -14.86 -16.22
N ASP A 166 6.37 -15.56 -15.11
CA ASP A 166 6.40 -17.04 -15.10
C ASP A 166 5.19 -17.63 -15.86
N GLN A 167 4.03 -16.97 -15.78
CA GLN A 167 2.86 -17.32 -16.59
C GLN A 167 3.15 -17.15 -18.10
N LEU A 168 3.76 -16.05 -18.50
CA LEU A 168 4.10 -15.80 -19.91
C LEU A 168 5.12 -16.81 -20.45
N VAL A 169 6.16 -17.12 -19.65
CA VAL A 169 7.17 -18.13 -20.02
C VAL A 169 6.52 -19.52 -20.19
N GLY A 170 5.61 -19.89 -19.26
CA GLY A 170 4.86 -21.15 -19.35
C GLY A 170 3.98 -21.23 -20.61
N TYR A 171 3.47 -20.10 -21.12
CA TYR A 171 2.70 -20.06 -22.37
C TYR A 171 3.58 -20.25 -23.63
N ILE A 172 4.81 -19.77 -23.61
CA ILE A 172 5.73 -19.85 -24.76
C ILE A 172 6.36 -21.25 -24.88
N GLN A 173 6.43 -22.01 -23.78
CA GLN A 173 7.04 -23.35 -23.75
C GLN A 173 6.05 -24.48 -24.03
N GLN A 174 4.77 -24.20 -24.29
CA GLN A 174 3.76 -25.14 -24.77
C GLN A 174 3.63 -25.11 -26.31
#